data_0cb73297a4f2d8d5d1fa630241c7f760
#
_entry.id   0cb73297a4f2d8d5d1fa630241c7f760
#
_cell.length_a   1.000
_cell.length_b   1.000
_cell.length_c   1.000
_cell.angle_alpha   90.00
_cell.angle_beta   90.00
_cell.angle_gamma   90.00
#
_symmetry.space_group_name_H-M   'P 1'
#
loop_
_entity.id
_entity.type
_entity.pdbx_description
1 polymer ?
#
loop_
_entity_poly.entity_id
_entity_poly.type
_entity_poly.pdbx_seq_one_letter_code
_entity_poly.pdbx_strand_id
1 'polypeptide(L)'
;IDEENIKVTMADFEKALLEVKPAFGASTTLFERCMLNGMISHGETHEKLVSTMESLIEQVRVSEKTPMLTCLLEGSAGTGKTALSAALAIKSQFPFTKLFSPDTFVGAPEAKKCADLAKLFDDAYKSPVSLIVLDDIERLLEYVDVGPRFSNVILQALLVLLKRQPPP
;
A
#
# COMPACT_ATOMS: atom_id res chain seq x y z
N ILE A 1 23.25 5.31 38.12
CA ILE A 1 23.33 4.60 36.84
C ILE A 1 24.72 4.84 36.33
N ASP A 2 25.56 3.78 36.30
CA ASP A 2 26.93 3.84 35.78
C ASP A 2 26.89 3.94 34.25
N GLU A 3 26.96 5.15 33.72
CA GLU A 3 26.89 5.41 32.29
C GLU A 3 28.07 4.81 31.50
N GLU A 4 29.21 4.62 32.18
CA GLU A 4 30.43 4.05 31.55
C GLU A 4 30.39 2.54 31.31
N ASN A 5 29.45 1.81 31.88
CA ASN A 5 29.32 0.35 31.77
C ASN A 5 28.07 -0.12 30.97
N ILE A 6 27.33 0.78 30.34
CA ILE A 6 26.17 0.41 29.50
C ILE A 6 26.71 -0.17 28.20
N LYS A 7 26.60 -1.49 28.03
CA LYS A 7 26.91 -2.18 26.77
C LYS A 7 25.58 -2.51 26.07
N VAL A 8 25.41 -1.98 24.87
CA VAL A 8 24.29 -2.37 24.01
C VAL A 8 24.60 -3.75 23.42
N THR A 9 23.69 -4.69 23.65
CA THR A 9 23.81 -6.07 23.18
C THR A 9 22.88 -6.33 21.99
N MET A 10 23.09 -7.44 21.27
CA MET A 10 22.19 -7.84 20.17
C MET A 10 20.76 -8.07 20.68
N ALA A 11 20.59 -8.59 21.89
CA ALA A 11 19.28 -8.78 22.51
C ALA A 11 18.52 -7.46 22.73
N ASP A 12 19.22 -6.36 23.00
CA ASP A 12 18.61 -5.04 23.14
C ASP A 12 18.09 -4.53 21.78
N PHE A 13 18.81 -4.80 20.68
CA PHE A 13 18.35 -4.49 19.34
C PHE A 13 17.12 -5.34 18.95
N GLU A 14 17.14 -6.63 19.21
CA GLU A 14 15.99 -7.51 18.95
C GLU A 14 14.75 -7.06 19.71
N LYS A 15 14.91 -6.68 20.97
CA LYS A 15 13.83 -6.12 21.80
C LYS A 15 13.33 -4.79 21.24
N ALA A 16 14.24 -3.90 20.86
CA ALA A 16 13.87 -2.61 20.25
C ALA A 16 13.12 -2.78 18.93
N LEU A 17 13.45 -3.76 18.10
CA LEU A 17 12.75 -4.07 16.85
C LEU A 17 11.29 -4.50 17.10
N LEU A 18 11.01 -5.13 18.22
CA LEU A 18 9.63 -5.51 18.60
C LEU A 18 8.82 -4.33 19.15
N GLU A 19 9.48 -3.40 19.83
CA GLU A 19 8.82 -2.29 20.53
C GLU A 19 8.71 -1.02 19.66
N VAL A 20 9.75 -0.73 18.86
CA VAL A 20 9.85 0.50 18.07
C VAL A 20 9.29 0.28 16.67
N LYS A 21 8.18 0.96 16.36
CA LYS A 21 7.64 0.98 15.00
C LYS A 21 8.41 2.00 14.16
N PRO A 22 8.94 1.62 12.98
CA PRO A 22 9.62 2.56 12.11
C PRO A 22 8.69 3.69 11.70
N ALA A 23 9.16 4.94 11.77
CA ALA A 23 8.41 6.11 11.31
C ALA A 23 8.23 6.09 9.78
N PHE A 24 9.16 5.46 9.08
CA PHE A 24 9.15 5.25 7.63
C PHE A 24 9.07 3.73 7.35
N GLY A 25 8.19 3.31 6.48
CA GLY A 25 8.08 1.91 6.08
C GLY A 25 6.67 1.32 6.21
N ALA A 26 6.60 0.04 6.47
CA ALA A 26 5.37 -0.74 6.42
C ALA A 26 4.35 -0.37 7.51
N SER A 27 3.14 -0.03 7.10
CA SER A 27 2.00 0.21 8.01
C SER A 27 1.23 -1.08 8.28
N THR A 28 1.90 -2.10 8.85
CA THR A 28 1.31 -3.45 9.06
C THR A 28 0.02 -3.41 9.85
N THR A 29 -0.09 -2.56 10.86
CA THR A 29 -1.29 -2.44 11.70
C THR A 29 -2.55 -2.00 10.95
N LEU A 30 -2.41 -1.20 9.88
CA LEU A 30 -3.54 -0.81 9.03
C LEU A 30 -3.98 -1.98 8.16
N PHE A 31 -3.04 -2.71 7.60
CA PHE A 31 -3.34 -3.90 6.80
C PHE A 31 -3.95 -5.02 7.64
N GLU A 32 -3.50 -5.23 8.87
CA GLU A 32 -4.09 -6.19 9.82
C GLU A 32 -5.56 -5.87 10.11
N ARG A 33 -5.91 -4.58 10.24
CA ARG A 33 -7.31 -4.14 10.38
C ARG A 33 -8.18 -4.49 9.18
N CYS A 34 -7.62 -4.47 7.98
CA CYS A 34 -8.34 -4.87 6.77
C CYS A 34 -8.59 -6.38 6.70
N MET A 35 -7.91 -7.17 7.55
CA MET A 35 -7.97 -8.64 7.57
C MET A 35 -8.42 -9.20 8.93
N LEU A 36 -9.24 -8.48 9.70
CA LEU A 36 -9.68 -8.90 11.04
C LEU A 36 -10.24 -10.33 11.10
N ASN A 37 -10.90 -10.78 10.04
CA ASN A 37 -11.49 -12.11 9.93
C ASN A 37 -10.62 -13.10 9.14
N GLY A 38 -9.37 -12.73 8.82
CA GLY A 38 -8.51 -13.51 7.96
C GLY A 38 -8.98 -13.52 6.49
N MET A 39 -8.35 -14.36 5.70
CA MET A 39 -8.71 -14.59 4.31
C MET A 39 -9.04 -16.09 4.12
N ILE A 40 -10.23 -16.37 3.61
CA ILE A 40 -10.69 -17.73 3.32
C ILE A 40 -10.54 -17.97 1.82
N SER A 41 -9.96 -19.12 1.44
CA SER A 41 -9.91 -19.52 0.04
C SER A 41 -11.33 -19.84 -0.47
N HIS A 42 -11.69 -19.25 -1.59
CA HIS A 42 -12.98 -19.46 -2.26
C HIS A 42 -12.87 -20.39 -3.48
N GLY A 43 -11.89 -21.31 -3.46
CA GLY A 43 -11.67 -22.32 -4.51
C GLY A 43 -10.57 -21.90 -5.51
N GLU A 44 -10.43 -22.72 -6.55
CA GLU A 44 -9.31 -22.64 -7.51
C GLU A 44 -9.13 -21.27 -8.19
N THR A 45 -10.23 -20.60 -8.50
CA THR A 45 -10.15 -19.27 -9.15
C THR A 45 -9.52 -18.24 -8.23
N HIS A 46 -9.85 -18.27 -6.94
CA HIS A 46 -9.26 -17.40 -5.95
C HIS A 46 -7.77 -17.74 -5.74
N GLU A 47 -7.43 -19.01 -5.67
CA GLU A 47 -6.03 -19.44 -5.52
C GLU A 47 -5.17 -19.04 -6.71
N LYS A 48 -5.69 -19.17 -7.94
CA LYS A 48 -5.04 -18.70 -9.15
C LYS A 48 -4.82 -17.18 -9.13
N LEU A 49 -5.82 -16.42 -8.67
CA LEU A 49 -5.68 -14.96 -8.54
C LEU A 49 -4.58 -14.60 -7.55
N VAL A 50 -4.58 -15.21 -6.36
CA VAL A 50 -3.54 -15.00 -5.33
C VAL A 50 -2.16 -15.33 -5.89
N SER A 51 -1.99 -16.50 -6.51
CA SER A 51 -0.73 -16.94 -7.10
C SER A 51 -0.25 -16.00 -8.22
N THR A 52 -1.16 -15.49 -9.04
CA THR A 52 -0.83 -14.51 -10.09
C THR A 52 -0.31 -13.21 -9.47
N MET A 53 -0.99 -12.71 -8.44
CA MET A 53 -0.58 -11.47 -7.77
C MET A 53 0.78 -11.62 -7.06
N GLU A 54 1.02 -12.76 -6.42
CA GLU A 54 2.32 -13.07 -5.82
C GLU A 54 3.43 -13.13 -6.87
N SER A 55 3.16 -13.73 -8.03
CA SER A 55 4.12 -13.76 -9.14
C SER A 55 4.45 -12.36 -9.66
N LEU A 56 3.45 -11.45 -9.73
CA LEU A 56 3.66 -10.06 -10.13
C LEU A 56 4.50 -9.29 -9.10
N ILE A 57 4.26 -9.51 -7.81
CA ILE A 57 5.06 -8.91 -6.73
C ILE A 57 6.52 -9.39 -6.83
N GLU A 58 6.73 -10.69 -7.05
CA GLU A 58 8.07 -11.24 -7.18
C GLU A 58 8.77 -10.75 -8.46
N GLN A 59 8.03 -10.56 -9.53
CA GLN A 59 8.57 -9.96 -10.76
C GLN A 59 9.12 -8.55 -10.50
N VAL A 60 8.42 -7.71 -9.73
CA VAL A 60 8.91 -6.36 -9.37
C VAL A 60 10.15 -6.45 -8.48
N ARG A 61 10.20 -7.44 -7.58
CA ARG A 61 11.35 -7.63 -6.69
C ARG A 61 12.63 -7.99 -7.42
N VAL A 62 12.53 -8.85 -8.44
CA VAL A 62 13.68 -9.42 -9.14
C VAL A 62 14.05 -8.65 -10.41
N SER A 63 13.09 -7.96 -11.04
CA SER A 63 13.29 -7.36 -12.35
C SER A 63 13.82 -5.92 -12.25
N GLU A 64 15.03 -5.71 -12.73
CA GLU A 64 15.59 -4.37 -12.94
C GLU A 64 14.92 -3.62 -14.11
N LYS A 65 14.22 -4.34 -14.98
CA LYS A 65 13.58 -3.77 -16.19
C LYS A 65 12.15 -3.31 -15.99
N THR A 66 11.52 -3.70 -14.88
CA THR A 66 10.13 -3.34 -14.58
C THR A 66 10.10 -2.36 -13.41
N PRO A 67 10.28 -1.05 -13.67
CA PRO A 67 10.42 -0.07 -12.61
C PRO A 67 9.13 0.16 -11.83
N MET A 68 7.99 -0.09 -12.45
CA MET A 68 6.68 0.04 -11.81
C MET A 68 5.67 -0.91 -12.46
N LEU A 69 4.85 -1.54 -11.64
CA LEU A 69 3.73 -2.38 -12.07
C LEU A 69 2.46 -1.90 -11.39
N THR A 70 1.41 -1.70 -12.18
CA THR A 70 0.09 -1.29 -11.69
C THR A 70 -0.90 -2.43 -11.91
N CYS A 71 -1.66 -2.78 -10.88
CA CYS A 71 -2.69 -3.80 -10.95
C CYS A 71 -4.02 -3.23 -10.44
N LEU A 72 -5.11 -3.46 -11.15
CA LEU A 72 -6.46 -3.09 -10.75
C LEU A 72 -7.21 -4.34 -10.29
N LEU A 73 -7.70 -4.33 -9.04
CA LEU A 73 -8.61 -5.34 -8.51
C LEU A 73 -10.05 -4.84 -8.66
N GLU A 74 -10.81 -5.46 -9.55
CA GLU A 74 -12.20 -5.14 -9.81
C GLU A 74 -13.12 -6.25 -9.28
N GLY A 75 -14.30 -5.90 -8.83
CA GLY A 75 -15.32 -6.84 -8.35
C GLY A 75 -16.38 -6.16 -7.49
N SER A 76 -17.46 -6.88 -7.22
CA SER A 76 -18.57 -6.41 -6.38
C SER A 76 -18.14 -6.02 -4.97
N ALA A 77 -18.94 -5.22 -4.28
CA ALA A 77 -18.71 -4.93 -2.86
C ALA A 77 -18.70 -6.23 -2.03
N GLY A 78 -17.81 -6.32 -1.05
CA GLY A 78 -17.73 -7.49 -0.16
C GLY A 78 -17.02 -8.72 -0.74
N THR A 79 -16.44 -8.68 -1.93
CA THR A 79 -15.69 -9.81 -2.53
C THR A 79 -14.27 -10.00 -1.99
N GLY A 80 -13.86 -9.22 -0.98
CA GLY A 80 -12.56 -9.39 -0.32
C GLY A 80 -11.39 -8.68 -0.99
N LYS A 81 -11.61 -7.74 -1.92
CA LYS A 81 -10.53 -6.99 -2.60
C LYS A 81 -9.56 -6.32 -1.64
N THR A 82 -10.09 -5.58 -0.65
CA THR A 82 -9.29 -4.90 0.38
C THR A 82 -8.51 -5.91 1.24
N ALA A 83 -9.13 -7.02 1.64
CA ALA A 83 -8.46 -8.07 2.41
C ALA A 83 -7.36 -8.75 1.61
N LEU A 84 -7.60 -9.03 0.32
CA LEU A 84 -6.60 -9.62 -0.58
C LEU A 84 -5.40 -8.68 -0.76
N SER A 85 -5.64 -7.40 -1.04
CA SER A 85 -4.56 -6.42 -1.20
C SER A 85 -3.75 -6.25 0.09
N ALA A 86 -4.40 -6.27 1.25
CA ALA A 86 -3.76 -6.22 2.55
C ALA A 86 -2.91 -7.47 2.83
N ALA A 87 -3.43 -8.67 2.53
CA ALA A 87 -2.69 -9.92 2.66
C ALA A 87 -1.43 -9.94 1.80
N LEU A 88 -1.54 -9.51 0.55
CA LEU A 88 -0.42 -9.40 -0.37
C LEU A 88 0.62 -8.38 0.10
N ALA A 89 0.16 -7.23 0.63
CA ALA A 89 1.05 -6.22 1.18
C ALA A 89 1.87 -6.73 2.37
N ILE A 90 1.25 -7.45 3.30
CA ILE A 90 1.94 -8.07 4.42
C ILE A 90 2.89 -9.17 3.94
N LYS A 91 2.43 -10.05 3.03
CA LYS A 91 3.21 -11.17 2.51
C LYS A 91 4.41 -10.71 1.67
N SER A 92 4.30 -9.56 0.99
CA SER A 92 5.40 -9.02 0.19
C SER A 92 6.65 -8.70 0.99
N GLN A 93 6.51 -8.35 2.27
CA GLN A 93 7.61 -7.92 3.14
C GLN A 93 8.46 -6.79 2.53
N PHE A 94 7.85 -5.94 1.70
CA PHE A 94 8.57 -4.81 1.14
C PHE A 94 8.87 -3.77 2.23
N PRO A 95 10.04 -3.13 2.17
CA PRO A 95 10.45 -2.16 3.19
C PRO A 95 9.54 -0.93 3.26
N PHE A 96 8.84 -0.61 2.15
CA PHE A 96 7.83 0.42 2.12
C PHE A 96 6.51 -0.17 1.62
N THR A 97 5.52 -0.24 2.52
CA THR A 97 4.14 -0.62 2.18
C THR A 97 3.17 0.38 2.78
N LYS A 98 2.31 0.98 1.97
CA LYS A 98 1.34 1.98 2.42
C LYS A 98 -0.04 1.69 1.87
N LEU A 99 -1.04 1.81 2.74
CA LEU A 99 -2.45 1.84 2.40
C LEU A 99 -2.90 3.30 2.34
N PHE A 100 -3.49 3.68 1.21
CA PHE A 100 -4.12 4.97 0.99
C PHE A 100 -5.62 4.76 0.86
N SER A 101 -6.35 5.11 1.89
CA SER A 101 -7.80 4.96 1.96
C SER A 101 -8.47 6.32 2.10
N PRO A 102 -9.65 6.53 1.48
CA PRO A 102 -10.42 7.77 1.59
C PRO A 102 -10.80 8.17 3.01
N ASP A 103 -10.82 7.24 3.94
CA ASP A 103 -11.16 7.51 5.35
C ASP A 103 -10.23 8.54 5.99
N THR A 104 -9.00 8.65 5.51
CA THR A 104 -8.02 9.63 5.99
C THR A 104 -8.26 11.04 5.44
N PHE A 105 -9.15 11.21 4.46
CA PHE A 105 -9.36 12.45 3.71
C PHE A 105 -10.77 13.01 3.84
N VAL A 106 -11.53 12.56 4.83
CA VAL A 106 -12.89 13.06 5.08
C VAL A 106 -12.84 14.59 5.27
N GLY A 107 -13.55 15.33 4.40
CA GLY A 107 -13.57 16.79 4.42
C GLY A 107 -12.32 17.49 3.88
N ALA A 108 -11.33 16.76 3.37
CA ALA A 108 -10.15 17.38 2.77
C ALA A 108 -10.45 17.91 1.35
N PRO A 109 -9.97 19.10 0.97
CA PRO A 109 -10.11 19.63 -0.37
C PRO A 109 -9.29 18.80 -1.38
N GLU A 110 -9.70 18.80 -2.66
CA GLU A 110 -9.04 18.05 -3.75
C GLU A 110 -7.53 18.32 -3.84
N ALA A 111 -7.13 19.59 -3.70
CA ALA A 111 -5.73 19.97 -3.74
C ALA A 111 -4.89 19.24 -2.66
N LYS A 112 -5.45 19.07 -1.46
CA LYS A 112 -4.78 18.35 -0.37
C LYS A 112 -4.69 16.87 -0.71
N LYS A 113 -5.75 16.25 -1.21
CA LYS A 113 -5.76 14.84 -1.66
C LYS A 113 -4.67 14.59 -2.72
N CYS A 114 -4.55 15.48 -3.71
CA CYS A 114 -3.51 15.40 -4.73
C CYS A 114 -2.11 15.56 -4.15
N ALA A 115 -1.90 16.49 -3.22
CA ALA A 115 -0.61 16.69 -2.57
C ALA A 115 -0.19 15.48 -1.71
N ASP A 116 -1.14 14.90 -0.97
CA ASP A 116 -0.89 13.71 -0.16
C ASP A 116 -0.62 12.47 -1.02
N LEU A 117 -1.31 12.32 -2.17
CA LEU A 117 -1.00 11.31 -3.18
C LEU A 117 0.42 11.49 -3.75
N ALA A 118 0.77 12.70 -4.19
CA ALA A 118 2.10 12.97 -4.72
C ALA A 118 3.19 12.65 -3.70
N LYS A 119 3.00 13.08 -2.44
CA LYS A 119 3.91 12.78 -1.35
C LYS A 119 4.05 11.27 -1.10
N LEU A 120 2.95 10.52 -1.17
CA LEU A 120 2.98 9.07 -1.02
C LEU A 120 3.87 8.40 -2.07
N PHE A 121 3.75 8.80 -3.34
CA PHE A 121 4.60 8.29 -4.41
C PHE A 121 6.06 8.73 -4.26
N ASP A 122 6.30 10.00 -3.90
CA ASP A 122 7.66 10.49 -3.64
C ASP A 122 8.32 9.77 -2.46
N ASP A 123 7.57 9.43 -1.42
CA ASP A 123 8.08 8.61 -0.31
C ASP A 123 8.34 7.17 -0.73
N ALA A 124 7.50 6.59 -1.58
CA ALA A 124 7.70 5.24 -2.13
C ALA A 124 8.99 5.14 -2.96
N TYR A 125 9.32 6.17 -3.72
CA TYR A 125 10.56 6.21 -4.52
C TYR A 125 11.86 6.29 -3.71
N LYS A 126 11.78 6.60 -2.41
CA LYS A 126 12.95 6.57 -1.51
C LYS A 126 13.33 5.14 -1.08
N SER A 127 12.47 4.19 -1.33
CA SER A 127 12.68 2.78 -0.99
C SER A 127 13.09 1.99 -2.25
N PRO A 128 14.01 1.03 -2.14
CA PRO A 128 14.42 0.21 -3.28
C PRO A 128 13.27 -0.59 -3.88
N VAL A 129 12.33 -1.02 -3.05
CA VAL A 129 11.08 -1.70 -3.46
C VAL A 129 9.94 -1.20 -2.59
N SER A 130 8.82 -0.89 -3.20
CA SER A 130 7.66 -0.34 -2.50
C SER A 130 6.36 -0.92 -3.03
N LEU A 131 5.34 -0.94 -2.18
CA LEU A 131 3.98 -1.33 -2.54
C LEU A 131 3.00 -0.29 -2.00
N ILE A 132 2.22 0.28 -2.89
CA ILE A 132 1.13 1.19 -2.56
C ILE A 132 -0.19 0.48 -2.85
N VAL A 133 -1.08 0.46 -1.88
CA VAL A 133 -2.46 0.02 -2.05
C VAL A 133 -3.37 1.24 -2.02
N LEU A 134 -4.06 1.49 -3.12
CA LEU A 134 -5.10 2.51 -3.22
C LEU A 134 -6.45 1.80 -3.05
N ASP A 135 -7.06 1.94 -1.88
CA ASP A 135 -8.34 1.33 -1.59
C ASP A 135 -9.49 2.29 -1.89
N ASP A 136 -10.68 1.75 -2.22
CA ASP A 136 -11.89 2.51 -2.54
C ASP A 136 -11.63 3.67 -3.52
N ILE A 137 -11.02 3.37 -4.67
CA ILE A 137 -10.59 4.37 -5.66
C ILE A 137 -11.76 5.22 -6.17
N GLU A 138 -12.95 4.64 -6.23
CA GLU A 138 -14.18 5.34 -6.60
C GLU A 138 -14.52 6.47 -5.62
N ARG A 139 -14.33 6.24 -4.31
CA ARG A 139 -14.51 7.28 -3.29
C ARG A 139 -13.41 8.33 -3.32
N LEU A 140 -12.20 7.90 -3.62
CA LEU A 140 -11.07 8.82 -3.79
C LEU A 140 -11.34 9.79 -4.93
N LEU A 141 -11.88 9.29 -6.05
CA LEU A 141 -12.24 10.07 -7.23
C LEU A 141 -13.56 10.84 -7.08
N GLU A 142 -14.24 10.71 -5.93
CA GLU A 142 -15.56 11.32 -5.70
C GLU A 142 -16.60 10.89 -6.74
N TYR A 143 -16.52 9.61 -7.16
CA TYR A 143 -17.44 9.07 -8.15
C TYR A 143 -18.86 9.01 -7.61
N VAL A 144 -19.81 9.51 -8.40
CA VAL A 144 -21.24 9.46 -8.12
C VAL A 144 -21.95 8.80 -9.31
N ASP A 145 -22.72 7.76 -9.03
CA ASP A 145 -23.37 6.92 -10.04
C ASP A 145 -24.54 7.66 -10.76
N VAL A 146 -25.22 8.53 -10.04
CA VAL A 146 -26.34 9.31 -10.59
C VAL A 146 -25.80 10.51 -11.36
N GLY A 147 -25.80 10.41 -12.69
CA GLY A 147 -25.17 11.38 -13.58
C GLY A 147 -23.67 11.35 -13.40
N PRO A 148 -22.96 10.39 -14.04
CA PRO A 148 -21.59 10.03 -13.67
C PRO A 148 -20.70 11.25 -13.55
N ARG A 149 -20.32 11.56 -12.33
CA ARG A 149 -19.43 12.66 -11.97
C ARG A 149 -18.25 12.09 -11.19
N PHE A 150 -17.10 12.66 -11.38
CA PHE A 150 -15.89 12.35 -10.64
C PHE A 150 -14.97 13.58 -10.63
N SER A 151 -14.06 13.62 -9.67
CA SER A 151 -13.05 14.67 -9.62
C SER A 151 -12.03 14.48 -10.75
N ASN A 152 -12.10 15.33 -11.74
CA ASN A 152 -11.15 15.31 -12.85
C ASN A 152 -9.73 15.71 -12.37
N VAL A 153 -9.62 16.55 -11.37
CA VAL A 153 -8.33 16.99 -10.79
C VAL A 153 -7.60 15.80 -10.16
N ILE A 154 -8.29 15.04 -9.31
CA ILE A 154 -7.70 13.86 -8.64
C ILE A 154 -7.38 12.78 -9.67
N LEU A 155 -8.29 12.54 -10.65
CA LEU A 155 -8.05 11.57 -11.71
C LEU A 155 -6.79 11.89 -12.53
N GLN A 156 -6.63 13.15 -12.97
CA GLN A 156 -5.45 13.56 -13.73
C GLN A 156 -4.16 13.44 -12.90
N ALA A 157 -4.18 13.83 -11.64
CA ALA A 157 -3.06 13.64 -10.73
C ALA A 157 -2.67 12.16 -10.61
N LEU A 158 -3.66 11.29 -10.40
CA LEU A 158 -3.43 9.85 -10.29
C LEU A 158 -2.85 9.25 -11.59
N LEU A 159 -3.43 9.61 -12.75
CA LEU A 159 -2.94 9.13 -14.06
C LEU A 159 -1.49 9.54 -14.33
N VAL A 160 -1.10 10.77 -13.94
CA VAL A 160 0.29 11.21 -14.06
C VAL A 160 1.20 10.41 -13.15
N LEU A 161 0.81 10.20 -11.89
CA LEU A 161 1.60 9.44 -10.92
C LEU A 161 1.78 7.98 -11.33
N LEU A 162 0.72 7.33 -11.83
CA LEU A 162 0.77 5.93 -12.30
C LEU A 162 1.59 5.73 -13.57
N LYS A 163 1.84 6.79 -14.34
CA LYS A 163 2.69 6.74 -15.55
C LYS A 163 4.11 7.24 -15.31
N ARG A 164 4.33 7.91 -14.19
CA ARG A 164 5.65 8.46 -13.86
C ARG A 164 6.60 7.31 -13.52
N GLN A 165 7.68 7.21 -14.27
CA GLN A 165 8.74 6.25 -13.92
C GLN A 165 9.45 6.70 -12.65
N PRO A 166 9.80 5.76 -11.74
CA PRO A 166 10.63 6.08 -10.60
C PRO A 166 11.98 6.65 -11.06
N PRO A 167 12.59 7.54 -10.29
CA PRO A 167 13.94 8.01 -10.58
C PRO A 167 14.93 6.83 -10.54
N PRO A 168 16.01 6.89 -11.33
CA PRO A 168 17.05 5.86 -11.35
C PRO A 168 17.77 5.71 -10.02
#